data_552b6a5e7e637ba6155514cd65994e9f
#
_entry.id   552b6a5e7e637ba6155514cd65994e9f
#
_cell.length_a   1.000
_cell.length_b   1.000
_cell.length_c   1.000
_cell.angle_alpha   90.00
_cell.angle_beta   90.00
_cell.angle_gamma   90.00
#
_symmetry.space_group_name_H-M   'P 1'
#
loop_
_entity.id
_entity.type
_entity.pdbx_description
1 polymer ?
#
loop_
_entity_poly.entity_id
_entity_poly.type
_entity_poly.pdbx_seq_one_letter_code
_entity_poly.pdbx_strand_id
1 'polypeptide(L)'
;MLRTVLGFNSAGASLPLVAKGNAGIPKFIDGEIHYDGSPELMAKYAVMSLGCGAKVIGGCCGTTPKHLVAMKSALQTCCKPDTPSLSDIQREIGPFSSDSDGTDNKAIGKRSRRTRRKGCC
;
A
#
# COMPACT_ATOMS: atom_id res chain seq x y z
N MET A 1 -1.83 2.03 -0.33
CA MET A 1 -0.39 1.85 0.03
C MET A 1 0.52 2.85 -0.70
N LEU A 2 0.65 2.86 -2.04
CA LEU A 2 1.57 3.77 -2.76
C LEU A 2 1.34 5.25 -2.44
N ARG A 3 0.09 5.69 -2.44
CA ARG A 3 -0.31 7.05 -2.06
C ARG A 3 0.18 7.44 -0.65
N THR A 4 0.11 6.50 0.30
CA THR A 4 0.59 6.71 1.67
C THR A 4 2.11 6.85 1.73
N VAL A 5 2.84 5.99 1.00
CA VAL A 5 4.31 6.06 0.93
C VAL A 5 4.76 7.37 0.29
N LEU A 6 4.10 7.78 -0.80
CA LEU A 6 4.35 9.05 -1.47
C LEU A 6 4.11 10.25 -0.53
N GLY A 7 3.01 10.20 0.24
CA GLY A 7 2.71 11.22 1.24
C GLY A 7 3.76 11.33 2.34
N PHE A 8 4.23 10.20 2.88
CA PHE A 8 5.31 10.20 3.87
C PHE A 8 6.62 10.76 3.31
N ASN A 9 6.97 10.38 2.09
CA ASN A 9 8.17 10.90 1.43
C ASN A 9 8.06 12.42 1.21
N SER A 10 6.91 12.89 0.72
CA SER A 10 6.64 14.33 0.52
C SER A 10 6.62 15.12 1.83
N ALA A 11 6.23 14.50 2.93
CA ALA A 11 6.25 15.10 4.27
C ALA A 11 7.67 15.12 4.91
N GLY A 12 8.70 14.63 4.21
CA GLY A 12 10.08 14.64 4.68
C GLY A 12 10.40 13.54 5.68
N ALA A 13 9.79 12.37 5.57
CA ALA A 13 10.11 11.23 6.42
C ALA A 13 11.60 10.88 6.35
N SER A 14 12.29 10.89 7.49
CA SER A 14 13.73 10.63 7.62
C SER A 14 14.08 9.15 7.82
N LEU A 15 13.12 8.34 8.23
CA LEU A 15 13.30 6.90 8.45
C LEU A 15 13.02 6.11 7.17
N PRO A 16 13.60 4.90 7.03
CA PRO A 16 13.31 4.02 5.90
C PRO A 16 11.83 3.70 5.80
N LEU A 17 11.21 3.97 4.65
CA LEU A 17 9.81 3.66 4.39
C LEU A 17 9.65 2.21 3.94
N VAL A 18 8.67 1.54 4.51
CA VAL A 18 8.30 0.15 4.20
C VAL A 18 6.99 0.13 3.43
N ALA A 19 6.99 -0.49 2.25
CA ALA A 19 5.80 -0.69 1.43
C ALA A 19 5.43 -2.17 1.36
N LYS A 20 4.30 -2.56 1.95
CA LYS A 20 3.76 -3.94 1.92
C LYS A 20 2.31 -3.90 1.44
N GLY A 21 2.10 -4.19 0.16
CA GLY A 21 0.77 -4.23 -0.45
C GLY A 21 0.19 -5.63 -0.50
N ASN A 22 -1.15 -5.73 -0.50
CA ASN A 22 -1.82 -6.99 -0.83
C ASN A 22 -1.68 -7.30 -2.32
N ALA A 23 -1.79 -8.56 -2.69
CA ALA A 23 -1.85 -8.98 -4.09
C ALA A 23 -3.25 -8.68 -4.67
N GLY A 24 -3.52 -7.41 -4.94
CA GLY A 24 -4.83 -6.92 -5.39
C GLY A 24 -5.76 -6.49 -4.25
N ILE A 25 -6.99 -6.13 -4.63
CA ILE A 25 -8.05 -5.78 -3.69
C ILE A 25 -8.74 -7.07 -3.24
N PRO A 26 -8.91 -7.31 -1.92
CA PRO A 26 -9.60 -8.50 -1.45
C PRO A 26 -11.05 -8.53 -1.94
N LYS A 27 -11.47 -9.65 -2.50
CA LYS A 27 -12.84 -9.94 -2.92
C LYS A 27 -13.40 -11.03 -2.03
N PHE A 28 -14.65 -10.89 -1.61
CA PHE A 28 -15.34 -11.91 -0.82
C PHE A 28 -16.22 -12.73 -1.78
N ILE A 29 -15.87 -14.00 -1.98
CA ILE A 29 -16.56 -14.91 -2.90
C ILE A 29 -16.83 -16.21 -2.15
N ASP A 30 -18.08 -16.64 -2.10
CA ASP A 30 -18.53 -17.88 -1.46
C ASP A 30 -18.05 -18.07 -0.01
N GLY A 31 -17.94 -16.97 0.75
CA GLY A 31 -17.50 -17.00 2.14
C GLY A 31 -15.99 -16.95 2.34
N GLU A 32 -15.20 -16.91 1.26
CA GLU A 32 -13.74 -16.85 1.30
C GLU A 32 -13.18 -15.55 0.72
N ILE A 33 -11.99 -15.16 1.21
CA ILE A 33 -11.30 -13.97 0.70
C ILE A 33 -10.35 -14.38 -0.42
N HIS A 34 -10.59 -13.82 -1.62
CA HIS A 34 -9.78 -14.02 -2.80
C HIS A 34 -8.96 -12.77 -3.13
N TYR A 35 -7.75 -12.99 -3.62
CA TYR A 35 -6.84 -11.95 -4.12
C TYR A 35 -6.51 -12.25 -5.57
N ASP A 36 -6.73 -11.28 -6.46
CA ASP A 36 -6.58 -11.43 -7.92
C ASP A 36 -5.39 -10.66 -8.50
N GLY A 37 -4.53 -10.12 -7.64
CA GLY A 37 -3.32 -9.46 -8.09
C GLY A 37 -2.33 -10.44 -8.71
N SER A 38 -1.98 -10.23 -9.99
CA SER A 38 -1.02 -11.08 -10.68
C SER A 38 0.44 -10.77 -10.26
N PRO A 39 1.39 -11.69 -10.51
CA PRO A 39 2.81 -11.42 -10.30
C PRO A 39 3.31 -10.19 -11.04
N GLU A 40 2.80 -9.92 -12.25
CA GLU A 40 3.15 -8.75 -13.06
C GLU A 40 2.63 -7.46 -12.43
N LEU A 41 1.42 -7.48 -11.86
CA LEU A 41 0.87 -6.35 -11.11
C LEU A 41 1.74 -6.02 -9.89
N MET A 42 2.16 -7.07 -9.16
CA MET A 42 3.04 -6.90 -8.00
C MET A 42 4.45 -6.45 -8.38
N ALA A 43 4.95 -6.83 -9.55
CA ALA A 43 6.19 -6.33 -10.11
C ALA A 43 6.11 -4.81 -10.39
N LYS A 44 5.04 -4.35 -11.04
CA LYS A 44 4.78 -2.91 -11.24
C LYS A 44 4.66 -2.17 -9.92
N TYR A 45 3.90 -2.73 -8.97
CA TYR A 45 3.78 -2.18 -7.62
C TYR A 45 5.14 -1.99 -6.95
N ALA A 46 6.05 -2.96 -7.08
CA ALA A 46 7.37 -2.89 -6.48
C ALA A 46 8.21 -1.74 -7.06
N VAL A 47 8.25 -1.60 -8.38
CA VAL A 47 8.96 -0.51 -9.07
C VAL A 47 8.39 0.85 -8.67
N MET A 48 7.07 1.00 -8.66
CA MET A 48 6.42 2.24 -8.25
C MET A 48 6.65 2.57 -6.78
N SER A 49 6.68 1.54 -5.90
CA SER A 49 7.02 1.73 -4.48
C SER A 49 8.42 2.30 -4.29
N LEU A 50 9.38 1.81 -5.08
CA LEU A 50 10.75 2.35 -5.10
C LEU A 50 10.75 3.82 -5.55
N GLY A 51 10.02 4.16 -6.61
CA GLY A 51 9.85 5.54 -7.09
C GLY A 51 9.18 6.46 -6.07
N CYS A 52 8.25 5.94 -5.26
CA CYS A 52 7.66 6.67 -4.13
C CYS A 52 8.62 6.89 -2.96
N GLY A 53 9.81 6.28 -2.96
CA GLY A 53 10.81 6.42 -1.91
C GLY A 53 10.85 5.27 -0.89
N ALA A 54 10.12 4.18 -1.10
CA ALA A 54 10.20 3.02 -0.23
C ALA A 54 11.59 2.37 -0.30
N LYS A 55 12.12 1.94 0.84
CA LYS A 55 13.42 1.25 0.98
C LYS A 55 13.25 -0.25 1.22
N VAL A 56 12.16 -0.65 1.84
CA VAL A 56 11.80 -2.05 2.04
C VAL A 56 10.47 -2.30 1.32
N ILE A 57 10.47 -3.24 0.39
CA ILE A 57 9.32 -3.50 -0.47
C ILE A 57 8.97 -4.98 -0.38
N GLY A 58 7.71 -5.27 -0.18
CA GLY A 58 7.22 -6.63 -0.04
C GLY A 58 5.74 -6.76 -0.31
N GLY A 59 5.25 -7.96 -0.12
CA GLY A 59 3.83 -8.26 -0.20
C GLY A 59 3.19 -8.46 1.17
N CYS A 60 1.86 -8.57 1.18
CA CYS A 60 1.04 -8.90 2.33
C CYS A 60 0.06 -10.03 1.94
N CYS A 61 -1.23 -9.87 2.23
CA CYS A 61 -2.23 -10.89 1.94
C CYS A 61 -2.32 -11.21 0.44
N GLY A 62 -2.51 -12.49 0.13
CA GLY A 62 -2.56 -13.01 -1.24
C GLY A 62 -1.20 -13.09 -1.96
N THR A 63 -0.12 -12.62 -1.34
CA THR A 63 1.22 -12.69 -1.93
C THR A 63 1.81 -14.09 -1.81
N THR A 64 2.27 -14.64 -2.92
CA THR A 64 2.93 -15.94 -3.02
C THR A 64 4.40 -15.80 -3.40
N PRO A 65 5.22 -16.87 -3.33
CA PRO A 65 6.60 -16.84 -3.80
C PRO A 65 6.76 -16.37 -5.25
N LYS A 66 5.81 -16.68 -6.14
CA LYS A 66 5.83 -16.23 -7.54
C LYS A 66 5.76 -14.70 -7.65
N HIS A 67 4.94 -14.06 -6.83
CA HIS A 67 4.87 -12.60 -6.76
C HIS A 67 6.20 -12.01 -6.31
N LEU A 68 6.83 -12.57 -5.26
CA LEU A 68 8.10 -12.08 -4.76
C LEU A 68 9.24 -12.23 -5.78
N VAL A 69 9.26 -13.32 -6.54
CA VAL A 69 10.22 -13.51 -7.64
C VAL A 69 10.04 -12.43 -8.70
N ALA A 70 8.81 -12.17 -9.13
CA ALA A 70 8.51 -11.13 -10.12
C ALA A 70 8.89 -9.73 -9.62
N MET A 71 8.55 -9.40 -8.37
CA MET A 71 8.93 -8.13 -7.73
C MET A 71 10.44 -7.96 -7.68
N LYS A 72 11.17 -8.97 -7.22
CA LYS A 72 12.64 -8.96 -7.15
C LYS A 72 13.25 -8.76 -8.53
N SER A 73 12.80 -9.51 -9.52
CA SER A 73 13.29 -9.42 -10.90
C SER A 73 13.09 -8.01 -11.47
N ALA A 74 11.90 -7.44 -11.28
CA ALA A 74 11.60 -6.08 -11.73
C ALA A 74 12.48 -5.02 -11.05
N LEU A 75 12.71 -5.14 -9.75
CA LEU A 75 13.57 -4.22 -9.00
C LEU A 75 15.04 -4.33 -9.41
N GLN A 76 15.53 -5.52 -9.78
CA GLN A 76 16.90 -5.72 -10.25
C GLN A 76 17.15 -5.14 -11.64
N THR A 77 16.11 -5.16 -12.49
CA THR A 77 16.20 -4.63 -13.87
C THR A 77 15.95 -3.12 -13.92
N CYS A 78 15.29 -2.57 -12.90
CA CYS A 78 14.92 -1.17 -12.87
C CYS A 78 16.11 -0.28 -12.46
N CYS A 79 16.55 0.58 -13.37
CA CYS A 79 17.41 1.71 -13.04
C CYS A 79 16.52 2.79 -12.43
N LYS A 80 16.82 3.27 -11.26
CA LYS A 80 16.16 4.35 -10.48
C LYS A 80 14.86 4.92 -11.12
N PRO A 81 13.68 4.44 -10.72
CA PRO A 81 12.42 4.91 -11.31
C PRO A 81 12.14 6.36 -10.86
N ASP A 82 11.49 7.13 -11.73
CA ASP A 82 10.97 8.44 -11.39
C ASP A 82 9.85 8.32 -10.34
N THR A 83 9.63 9.40 -9.59
CA THR A 83 8.52 9.47 -8.63
C THR A 83 7.20 9.48 -9.40
N PRO A 84 6.34 8.46 -9.25
CA PRO A 84 5.09 8.39 -10.00
C PRO A 84 4.09 9.43 -9.51
N SER A 85 3.30 9.97 -10.42
CA SER A 85 2.13 10.79 -10.08
C SER A 85 0.97 9.91 -9.59
N LEU A 86 -0.03 10.51 -8.94
CA LEU A 86 -1.25 9.78 -8.55
C LEU A 86 -1.99 9.19 -9.75
N SER A 87 -1.99 9.89 -10.89
CA SER A 87 -2.58 9.40 -12.14
C SER A 87 -1.84 8.19 -12.71
N ASP A 88 -0.51 8.17 -12.60
CA ASP A 88 0.28 7.02 -13.03
C ASP A 88 -0.01 5.80 -12.16
N ILE A 89 -0.12 5.99 -10.86
CA ILE A 89 -0.48 4.92 -9.92
C ILE A 89 -1.85 4.33 -10.27
N GLN A 90 -2.85 5.17 -10.52
CA GLN A 90 -4.20 4.70 -10.89
C GLN A 90 -4.22 3.97 -12.22
N ARG A 91 -3.45 4.45 -13.21
CA ARG A 91 -3.37 3.83 -14.53
C ARG A 91 -2.72 2.44 -14.48
N GLU A 92 -1.65 2.28 -13.73
CA GLU A 92 -0.83 1.06 -13.72
C GLU A 92 -1.29 0.00 -12.71
N ILE A 93 -1.81 0.45 -11.56
CA ILE A 93 -2.19 -0.44 -10.43
C ILE A 93 -3.71 -0.56 -10.31
N GLY A 94 -4.47 0.42 -10.79
CA GLY A 94 -5.91 0.48 -10.66
C GLY A 94 -6.40 1.57 -9.71
N PRO A 95 -7.72 1.74 -9.59
CA PRO A 95 -8.33 2.81 -8.81
C PRO A 95 -7.97 2.69 -7.32
N PHE A 96 -7.94 3.83 -6.63
CA PHE A 96 -7.77 3.83 -5.18
C PHE A 96 -9.02 3.27 -4.49
N SER A 97 -8.83 2.57 -3.38
CA SER A 97 -9.92 2.03 -2.57
C SER A 97 -10.72 3.11 -1.82
N SER A 98 -10.24 4.34 -1.77
CA SER A 98 -10.93 5.50 -1.21
C SER A 98 -10.50 6.78 -1.91
N ASP A 99 -11.42 7.73 -2.04
CA ASP A 99 -11.15 9.05 -2.63
C ASP A 99 -10.34 9.96 -1.70
N SER A 100 -10.50 9.77 -0.38
CA SER A 100 -9.78 10.52 0.63
C SER A 100 -8.34 10.01 0.79
N ASP A 101 -7.39 10.93 0.85
CA ASP A 101 -5.98 10.65 1.18
C ASP A 101 -5.71 10.67 2.69
N GLY A 102 -6.73 10.88 3.49
CA GLY A 102 -6.60 11.00 4.94
C GLY A 102 -6.17 12.40 5.42
N THR A 103 -5.92 13.32 4.49
CA THR A 103 -5.58 14.73 4.82
C THR A 103 -6.80 15.62 4.93
N ASP A 104 -7.97 15.14 4.49
CA ASP A 104 -9.24 15.83 4.67
C ASP A 104 -9.55 15.95 6.15
N ASN A 105 -9.23 17.08 6.74
CA ASN A 105 -9.56 17.49 8.11
C ASN A 105 -11.09 17.73 8.28
N LYS A 106 -11.94 16.87 7.75
CA LYS A 106 -13.30 16.75 8.25
C LYS A 106 -13.15 16.21 9.65
N ALA A 107 -13.38 17.10 10.63
CA ALA A 107 -13.29 16.85 12.05
C ALA A 107 -13.68 15.39 12.37
N ILE A 108 -12.70 14.57 12.68
CA ILE A 108 -12.94 13.26 13.27
C ILE A 108 -13.68 13.58 14.55
N GLY A 109 -14.99 13.38 14.53
CA GLY A 109 -15.85 13.61 15.68
C GLY A 109 -15.15 12.95 16.87
N LYS A 110 -14.94 13.72 17.94
CA LYS A 110 -14.26 13.26 19.16
C LYS A 110 -14.79 11.88 19.50
N ARG A 111 -14.02 10.84 19.21
CA ARG A 111 -14.31 9.49 19.70
C ARG A 111 -14.37 9.61 21.20
N SER A 112 -15.59 9.58 21.77
CA SER A 112 -15.83 9.47 23.18
C SER A 112 -14.93 8.34 23.71
N ARG A 113 -13.97 8.69 24.56
CA ARG A 113 -13.18 7.70 25.27
C ARG A 113 -14.18 6.84 26.04
N ARG A 114 -14.38 5.60 25.61
CA ARG A 114 -15.08 4.61 26.43
C ARG A 114 -14.36 4.57 27.76
N THR A 115 -14.98 5.18 28.76
CA THR A 115 -14.56 5.08 30.15
C THR A 115 -14.51 3.59 30.49
N ARG A 116 -13.29 3.11 30.72
CA ARG A 116 -13.04 1.75 31.21
C ARG A 116 -13.76 1.67 32.55
N ARG A 117 -14.92 0.97 32.57
CA ARG A 117 -15.55 0.63 33.85
C ARG A 117 -14.52 -0.09 34.69
N LYS A 118 -14.09 0.54 35.79
CA LYS A 118 -13.39 -0.14 36.88
C LYS A 118 -14.34 -1.21 37.41
N GLY A 119 -14.05 -2.47 37.09
CA GLY A 119 -14.68 -3.56 37.77
C GLY A 119 -14.24 -3.53 39.22
N CYS A 120 -15.18 -3.35 40.13
CA CYS A 120 -14.99 -3.68 41.52
C CYS A 120 -14.79 -5.20 41.67
N CYS A 121 -13.91 -5.51 42.57
CA CYS A 121 -13.57 -6.79 43.21
C CYS A 121 -14.57 -7.90 43.06
#